data_452e5bdbb3ac2891bc0e1ed89a6cf342
#
_entry.id   452e5bdbb3ac2891bc0e1ed89a6cf342
#
_cell.length_a   1.000
_cell.length_b   1.000
_cell.length_c   1.000
_cell.angle_alpha   90.00
_cell.angle_beta   90.00
_cell.angle_gamma   90.00
#
_symmetry.space_group_name_H-M   'P 1'
#
loop_
_entity.id
_entity.type
_entity.pdbx_description
1 polymer ?
#
loop_
_entity_poly.entity_id
_entity_poly.type
_entity_poly.pdbx_seq_one_letter_code
_entity_poly.pdbx_strand_id
1 'polypeptide(L)'
;MSLYFPTPAECGRHVIFGTVPIRTYAGDGIQLSLVDIPAGGVVDWHSHPQEQMGMMVTGRAVFEIGDEVKELGPGDFYLIPGGVRHRVTSPAGPAQALDVFHPVRPEYR
;
A
#
# COMPACT_ATOMS: atom_id res chain seq x y z
N MET A 1 19.85 4.87 -16.75
CA MET A 1 18.69 5.09 -15.88
C MET A 1 17.57 5.78 -16.64
N SER A 2 16.38 5.29 -16.56
CA SER A 2 15.23 5.87 -17.25
C SER A 2 14.24 6.44 -16.24
N LEU A 3 13.87 7.69 -16.42
CA LEU A 3 12.80 8.32 -15.63
C LEU A 3 11.45 7.66 -15.89
N TYR A 4 11.20 7.24 -17.14
CA TYR A 4 9.92 6.70 -17.57
C TYR A 4 9.76 5.20 -17.28
N PHE A 5 10.86 4.47 -17.23
CA PHE A 5 10.87 3.01 -17.08
C PHE A 5 11.92 2.60 -16.04
N PRO A 6 11.67 2.87 -14.75
CA PRO A 6 12.62 2.49 -13.72
C PRO A 6 12.72 0.97 -13.58
N THR A 7 13.93 0.47 -13.38
CA THR A 7 14.10 -0.92 -12.98
C THR A 7 13.71 -1.08 -11.50
N PRO A 8 13.39 -2.30 -11.04
CA PRO A 8 13.10 -2.51 -9.62
C PRO A 8 14.19 -1.99 -8.68
N ALA A 9 15.45 -2.11 -9.06
CA ALA A 9 16.58 -1.64 -8.24
C ALA A 9 16.65 -0.11 -8.13
N GLU A 10 16.05 0.61 -9.08
CA GLU A 10 16.01 2.07 -9.10
C GLU A 10 14.82 2.65 -8.32
N CYS A 11 13.90 1.80 -7.89
CA CYS A 11 12.76 2.21 -7.08
C CYS A 11 13.14 2.39 -5.61
N GLY A 12 12.31 3.12 -4.87
CA GLY A 12 12.40 3.18 -3.42
C GLY A 12 12.09 1.83 -2.80
N ARG A 13 12.78 1.46 -1.73
CA ARG A 13 12.53 0.22 -0.99
C ARG A 13 12.53 0.51 0.48
N HIS A 14 11.47 0.06 1.16
CA HIS A 14 11.29 0.28 2.59
C HIS A 14 10.67 -0.96 3.21
N VAL A 15 10.83 -1.10 4.51
CA VAL A 15 10.08 -2.08 5.31
C VAL A 15 9.25 -1.28 6.31
N ILE A 16 7.93 -1.40 6.20
CA ILE A 16 7.00 -0.69 7.08
C ILE A 16 6.43 -1.65 8.11
N PHE A 17 6.06 -1.11 9.29
CA PHE A 17 5.50 -1.89 10.40
C PHE A 17 6.36 -3.12 10.77
N GLY A 18 7.67 -3.02 10.58
CA GLY A 18 8.65 -4.03 10.95
C GLY A 18 8.78 -5.22 10.01
N THR A 19 7.74 -5.60 9.26
CA THR A 19 7.72 -6.84 8.49
C THR A 19 7.16 -6.73 7.07
N VAL A 20 6.68 -5.56 6.66
CA VAL A 20 5.98 -5.37 5.37
C VAL A 20 6.88 -4.63 4.39
N PRO A 21 7.50 -5.34 3.42
CA PRO A 21 8.30 -4.67 2.40
C PRO A 21 7.41 -3.93 1.41
N ILE A 22 7.87 -2.75 0.99
CA ILE A 22 7.24 -1.98 -0.07
C ILE A 22 8.28 -1.56 -1.10
N ARG A 23 7.86 -1.46 -2.35
CA ARG A 23 8.64 -0.89 -3.44
C ARG A 23 7.86 0.27 -4.02
N THR A 24 8.51 1.44 -4.10
CA THR A 24 7.81 2.68 -4.42
C THR A 24 8.43 3.41 -5.59
N TYR A 25 7.62 4.16 -6.30
CA TYR A 25 8.09 5.08 -7.32
C TYR A 25 7.17 6.29 -7.38
N ALA A 26 7.76 7.49 -7.43
CA ALA A 26 7.00 8.73 -7.38
C ALA A 26 7.26 9.61 -8.60
N GLY A 27 6.20 10.16 -9.15
CA GLY A 27 6.24 11.32 -10.01
C GLY A 27 6.20 12.60 -9.18
N ASP A 28 5.79 13.71 -9.79
CA ASP A 28 5.68 14.98 -9.07
C ASP A 28 4.51 14.97 -8.08
N GLY A 29 3.37 14.43 -8.46
CA GLY A 29 2.16 14.46 -7.64
C GLY A 29 1.62 13.08 -7.26
N ILE A 30 2.01 12.04 -7.95
CA ILE A 30 1.48 10.68 -7.78
C ILE A 30 2.61 9.73 -7.41
N GLN A 31 2.31 8.81 -6.50
CA GLN A 31 3.26 7.80 -6.05
C GLN A 31 2.60 6.43 -6.05
N LEU A 32 3.34 5.46 -6.56
CA LEU A 32 2.96 4.04 -6.49
C LEU A 32 3.70 3.37 -5.33
N SER A 33 3.02 2.45 -4.67
CA SER A 33 3.61 1.58 -3.65
C SER A 33 3.11 0.16 -3.85
N LEU A 34 4.01 -0.74 -4.20
CA LEU A 34 3.71 -2.17 -4.27
C LEU A 34 4.01 -2.76 -2.91
N VAL A 35 2.98 -3.25 -2.24
CA VAL A 35 3.04 -3.69 -0.84
C VAL A 35 2.98 -5.20 -0.78
N ASP A 36 4.00 -5.83 -0.19
CA ASP A 36 4.03 -7.27 0.02
C ASP A 36 3.74 -7.57 1.49
N ILE A 37 2.53 -8.04 1.78
CA ILE A 37 2.10 -8.37 3.13
C ILE A 37 2.36 -9.86 3.35
N PRO A 38 3.27 -10.23 4.26
CA PRO A 38 3.53 -11.64 4.55
C PRO A 38 2.32 -12.28 5.23
N ALA A 39 2.25 -13.61 5.21
CA ALA A 39 1.21 -14.35 5.93
C ALA A 39 1.20 -13.93 7.41
N GLY A 40 0.04 -13.53 7.92
CA GLY A 40 -0.09 -12.98 9.26
C GLY A 40 0.43 -11.56 9.43
N GLY A 41 0.84 -10.92 8.33
CA GLY A 41 1.33 -9.55 8.36
C GLY A 41 0.27 -8.54 8.74
N VAL A 42 0.71 -7.45 9.38
CA VAL A 42 -0.17 -6.39 9.86
C VAL A 42 0.40 -5.04 9.46
N VAL A 43 -0.38 -4.30 8.69
CA VAL A 43 -0.21 -2.86 8.50
C VAL A 43 -1.13 -2.21 9.53
N ASP A 44 -0.56 -1.88 10.70
CA ASP A 44 -1.35 -1.48 11.87
C ASP A 44 -2.04 -0.13 11.69
N TRP A 45 -2.95 0.17 12.61
CA TRP A 45 -3.73 1.41 12.59
C TRP A 45 -2.84 2.63 12.43
N HIS A 46 -3.11 3.41 11.41
CA HIS A 46 -2.41 4.65 11.11
C HIS A 46 -3.28 5.55 10.23
N SER A 47 -2.84 6.77 10.06
CA SER A 47 -3.43 7.72 9.11
C SER A 47 -2.33 8.61 8.53
N HIS A 48 -2.63 9.24 7.42
CA HIS A 48 -1.73 10.18 6.75
C HIS A 48 -2.59 11.19 5.96
N PRO A 49 -2.07 12.38 5.67
CA PRO A 49 -2.86 13.41 4.98
C PRO A 49 -3.13 13.08 3.52
N GLN A 50 -2.31 12.25 2.89
CA GLN A 50 -2.47 11.88 1.48
C GLN A 50 -3.74 11.06 1.25
N GLU A 51 -4.40 11.31 0.13
CA GLU A 51 -5.40 10.39 -0.40
C GLU A 51 -4.71 9.12 -0.89
N GLN A 52 -5.33 7.97 -0.63
CA GLN A 52 -4.82 6.67 -1.06
C GLN A 52 -5.93 5.91 -1.77
N MET A 53 -5.60 5.36 -2.92
CA MET A 53 -6.43 4.37 -3.58
C MET A 53 -5.57 3.15 -3.87
N GLY A 54 -6.21 2.01 -4.08
CA GLY A 54 -5.43 0.84 -4.42
C GLY A 54 -6.26 -0.31 -4.95
N MET A 55 -5.54 -1.38 -5.25
CA MET A 55 -6.12 -2.62 -5.75
C MET A 55 -5.35 -3.81 -5.18
N MET A 56 -6.07 -4.84 -4.77
CA MET A 56 -5.45 -6.11 -4.45
C MET A 56 -4.94 -6.77 -5.74
N VAL A 57 -3.69 -7.17 -5.75
CA VAL A 57 -3.04 -7.83 -6.88
C VAL A 57 -3.13 -9.35 -6.71
N THR A 58 -2.68 -9.86 -5.57
CA THR A 58 -2.72 -11.30 -5.25
C THR A 58 -3.08 -11.49 -3.79
N GLY A 59 -3.60 -12.69 -3.48
CA GLY A 59 -3.97 -13.05 -2.12
C GLY A 59 -5.22 -12.32 -1.65
N ARG A 60 -5.51 -12.44 -0.36
CA ARG A 60 -6.65 -11.82 0.28
C ARG A 60 -6.19 -11.09 1.54
N ALA A 61 -6.81 -9.96 1.81
CA ALA A 61 -6.49 -9.18 3.01
C ALA A 61 -7.76 -8.56 3.59
N VAL A 62 -7.76 -8.34 4.89
CA VAL A 62 -8.86 -7.68 5.59
C VAL A 62 -8.50 -6.20 5.74
N PHE A 63 -9.33 -5.36 5.17
CA PHE A 63 -9.20 -3.90 5.25
C PHE A 63 -10.17 -3.35 6.26
N GLU A 64 -9.66 -2.53 7.17
CA GLU A 64 -10.45 -1.73 8.09
C GLU A 64 -10.18 -0.27 7.79
N ILE A 65 -11.19 0.43 7.27
CA ILE A 65 -11.08 1.84 6.85
C ILE A 65 -12.16 2.61 7.60
N GLY A 66 -11.76 3.50 8.49
CA GLY A 66 -12.71 4.15 9.37
C GLY A 66 -13.42 3.10 10.24
N ASP A 67 -14.74 3.04 10.12
CA ASP A 67 -15.59 2.07 10.81
C ASP A 67 -16.08 0.92 9.91
N GLU A 68 -15.58 0.83 8.68
CA GLU A 68 -15.92 -0.23 7.76
C GLU A 68 -14.85 -1.31 7.72
N VAL A 69 -15.29 -2.57 7.63
CA VAL A 69 -14.40 -3.73 7.55
C VAL A 69 -14.83 -4.60 6.37
N LYS A 70 -13.85 -4.99 5.53
CA LYS A 70 -14.12 -5.88 4.41
C LYS A 70 -12.89 -6.70 4.04
N GLU A 71 -13.11 -7.97 3.74
CA GLU A 71 -12.09 -8.81 3.12
C GLU A 71 -12.09 -8.57 1.61
N LEU A 72 -10.90 -8.25 1.06
CA LEU A 72 -10.69 -8.00 -0.37
C LEU A 72 -9.82 -9.09 -0.98
N GLY A 73 -10.10 -9.39 -2.25
CA GLY A 73 -9.30 -10.31 -3.07
C GLY A 73 -8.83 -9.66 -4.36
N PRO A 74 -8.12 -10.42 -5.22
CA PRO A 74 -7.52 -9.88 -6.44
C PRO A 74 -8.52 -9.12 -7.30
N GLY A 75 -8.15 -7.92 -7.72
CA GLY A 75 -8.97 -7.03 -8.54
C GLY A 75 -9.89 -6.10 -7.76
N ASP A 76 -10.07 -6.28 -6.46
CA ASP A 76 -10.91 -5.40 -5.65
C ASP A 76 -10.20 -4.07 -5.39
N PHE A 77 -10.95 -2.99 -5.50
CA PHE A 77 -10.45 -1.64 -5.24
C PHE A 77 -10.80 -1.17 -3.82
N TYR A 78 -10.03 -0.20 -3.34
CA TYR A 78 -10.34 0.51 -2.10
C TYR A 78 -9.94 1.98 -2.22
N LEU A 79 -10.60 2.81 -1.43
CA LEU A 79 -10.33 4.24 -1.32
C LEU A 79 -10.18 4.59 0.16
N ILE A 80 -9.08 5.26 0.49
CA ILE A 80 -8.81 5.76 1.83
C ILE A 80 -8.64 7.27 1.74
N PRO A 81 -9.65 8.06 2.12
CA PRO A 81 -9.51 9.52 2.14
C PRO A 81 -8.40 9.97 3.09
N GLY A 82 -7.80 11.12 2.80
CA GLY A 82 -6.77 11.69 3.68
C GLY A 82 -7.29 11.84 5.11
N GLY A 83 -6.46 11.45 6.08
CA GLY A 83 -6.77 11.56 7.49
C GLY A 83 -7.61 10.42 8.08
N VAL A 84 -8.17 9.54 7.28
CA VAL A 84 -8.98 8.41 7.77
C VAL A 84 -8.07 7.31 8.27
N ARG A 85 -8.30 6.86 9.52
CA ARG A 85 -7.55 5.75 10.10
C ARG A 85 -7.87 4.45 9.41
N HIS A 86 -6.85 3.64 9.19
CA HIS A 86 -7.01 2.36 8.52
C HIS A 86 -5.98 1.33 8.97
N ARG A 87 -6.32 0.06 8.76
CA ARG A 87 -5.47 -1.10 9.06
C ARG A 87 -5.71 -2.17 8.01
N VAL A 88 -4.65 -2.93 7.68
CA VAL A 88 -4.72 -4.06 6.77
C VAL A 88 -4.05 -5.27 7.39
N THR A 89 -4.71 -6.42 7.34
CA THR A 89 -4.16 -7.67 7.84
C THR A 89 -4.31 -8.77 6.78
N SER A 90 -3.36 -9.70 6.75
CA SER A 90 -3.36 -10.84 5.82
C SER A 90 -3.31 -12.17 6.60
N PRO A 91 -4.41 -12.57 7.25
CA PRO A 91 -4.41 -13.74 8.14
C PRO A 91 -4.30 -15.07 7.42
N ALA A 92 -4.79 -15.16 6.17
CA ALA A 92 -4.93 -16.42 5.45
C ALA A 92 -3.74 -16.76 4.55
N GLY A 93 -2.71 -15.92 4.48
CA GLY A 93 -1.55 -16.12 3.62
C GLY A 93 -0.97 -14.80 3.13
N PRO A 94 0.09 -14.84 2.32
CA PRO A 94 0.67 -13.62 1.79
C PRO A 94 -0.28 -12.95 0.81
N ALA A 95 -0.20 -11.61 0.74
CA ALA A 95 -0.99 -10.80 -0.16
C ALA A 95 -0.14 -9.68 -0.75
N GLN A 96 -0.49 -9.24 -1.95
CA GLN A 96 0.14 -8.10 -2.59
C GLN A 96 -0.91 -7.09 -2.99
N ALA A 97 -0.66 -5.82 -2.65
CA ALA A 97 -1.53 -4.70 -3.00
C ALA A 97 -0.72 -3.62 -3.72
N LEU A 98 -1.37 -2.94 -4.65
CA LEU A 98 -0.82 -1.75 -5.30
C LEU A 98 -1.55 -0.53 -4.78
N ASP A 99 -0.83 0.36 -4.12
CA ASP A 99 -1.33 1.63 -3.60
C ASP A 99 -0.91 2.78 -4.50
N VAL A 100 -1.79 3.77 -4.59
CA VAL A 100 -1.55 5.05 -5.26
C VAL A 100 -1.81 6.16 -4.24
N PHE A 101 -0.83 7.05 -4.07
CA PHE A 101 -0.92 8.20 -3.16
C PHE A 101 -0.90 9.51 -3.92
N HIS A 102 -1.66 10.49 -3.44
CA HIS A 102 -1.58 11.89 -3.86
C HIS A 102 -1.88 12.81 -2.67
N PRO A 103 -1.05 13.82 -2.41
CA PRO A 103 0.28 14.03 -2.96
C PRO A 103 1.27 12.95 -2.53
N VAL A 104 2.48 13.03 -3.03
CA VAL A 104 3.54 12.07 -2.72
C VAL A 104 3.82 12.03 -1.21
N ARG A 105 4.05 10.83 -0.68
CA ARG A 105 4.56 10.63 0.69
C ARG A 105 6.09 10.70 0.64
N PRO A 106 6.72 11.77 1.17
CA PRO A 106 8.18 11.94 1.05
C PRO A 106 8.98 10.80 1.69
N GLU A 107 8.46 10.22 2.78
CA GLU A 107 9.10 9.12 3.50
C GLU A 107 9.14 7.82 2.70
N TYR A 108 8.37 7.73 1.62
CA TYR A 108 8.31 6.55 0.75
C TYR A 108 9.07 6.73 -0.57
N ARG A 109 9.79 7.84 -0.72
CA ARG A 109 10.64 8.04 -1.91
C ARG A 109 11.82 7.10 -1.95
#